data_c39501746ce70c57f8979f2dc1236ffa
#
_entry.id   c39501746ce70c57f8979f2dc1236ffa
#
_cell.length_a   1.000
_cell.length_b   1.000
_cell.length_c   1.000
_cell.angle_alpha   90.00
_cell.angle_beta   90.00
_cell.angle_gamma   90.00
#
_symmetry.space_group_name_H-M   'P 1'
#
loop_
_entity.id
_entity.type
_entity.pdbx_description
1 polymer ?
#
loop_
_entity_poly.entity_id
_entity_poly.type
_entity_poly.pdbx_seq_one_letter_code
_entity_poly.pdbx_strand_id
1 'polypeptide(L)'
;MKFLAILSSMPFESGEIFDSLKNISTAKIAGKNVYIGALSGHDILMLNTGIGKVNAAHSATCLIENYPVKGLINMGVGGAYPESGLKIGDIAIASKEIYGDEGVITSKGWESLKKIGIPLVSHGKKKYFNEFLLDKKLLKKGKDRIPPNPPLKKGGWGDFQIKSGPFVTVSSTTGTQKRAAELRKRFHAVCENMEGAAIAQVCAIYKIPMLEIRGISNIAGERDKRKWNLDLASENCQELVLQMF
;
A
#
# COMPACT_ATOMS: atom_id res chain seq x y z
N MET A 1 -8.37 21.48 12.09
CA MET A 1 -8.67 20.05 11.89
C MET A 1 -7.64 19.49 10.93
N LYS A 2 -6.99 18.35 11.23
CA LYS A 2 -6.01 17.71 10.33
C LYS A 2 -6.40 16.24 10.20
N PHE A 3 -6.58 15.77 8.99
CA PHE A 3 -7.07 14.44 8.68
C PHE A 3 -5.96 13.39 8.55
N LEU A 4 -6.27 12.15 8.90
CA LEU A 4 -5.54 10.98 8.44
C LEU A 4 -6.29 10.42 7.22
N ALA A 5 -5.60 10.29 6.09
CA ALA A 5 -6.18 9.73 4.88
C ALA A 5 -6.01 8.20 4.85
N ILE A 6 -7.05 7.47 4.48
CA ILE A 6 -7.02 6.03 4.22
C ILE A 6 -7.41 5.82 2.75
N LEU A 7 -6.49 5.26 1.99
CA LEU A 7 -6.68 4.93 0.58
C LEU A 7 -6.65 3.43 0.36
N SER A 8 -7.54 2.94 -0.48
CA SER A 8 -7.52 1.58 -1.04
C SER A 8 -7.85 1.64 -2.53
N SER A 9 -7.55 0.59 -3.28
CA SER A 9 -7.85 0.59 -4.72
C SER A 9 -9.32 0.36 -4.98
N MET A 10 -9.93 -0.59 -4.28
CA MET A 10 -11.28 -1.06 -4.52
C MET A 10 -12.14 -0.99 -3.25
N PRO A 11 -13.47 -0.85 -3.38
CA PRO A 11 -14.37 -0.76 -2.23
C PRO A 11 -14.29 -1.96 -1.27
N PHE A 12 -14.13 -3.19 -1.77
CA PHE A 12 -14.06 -4.38 -0.93
C PHE A 12 -12.84 -4.39 0.00
N GLU A 13 -11.77 -3.65 -0.36
CA GLU A 13 -10.56 -3.54 0.45
C GLU A 13 -10.71 -2.63 1.68
N SER A 14 -11.81 -1.90 1.80
CA SER A 14 -12.02 -0.90 2.85
C SER A 14 -13.45 -0.83 3.39
N GLY A 15 -14.30 -1.82 3.10
CA GLY A 15 -15.70 -1.84 3.53
C GLY A 15 -15.85 -1.83 5.05
N GLU A 16 -15.09 -2.65 5.78
CA GLU A 16 -15.15 -2.70 7.25
C GLU A 16 -14.63 -1.39 7.90
N ILE A 17 -13.66 -0.73 7.27
CA ILE A 17 -13.21 0.60 7.70
C ILE A 17 -14.35 1.61 7.53
N PHE A 18 -15.02 1.58 6.37
CA PHE A 18 -16.16 2.45 6.09
C PHE A 18 -17.29 2.25 7.11
N ASP A 19 -17.66 1.01 7.38
CA ASP A 19 -18.72 0.65 8.34
C ASP A 19 -18.37 1.05 9.79
N SER A 20 -17.09 1.17 10.09
CA SER A 20 -16.58 1.60 11.40
C SER A 20 -16.51 3.12 11.58
N LEU A 21 -16.64 3.90 10.49
CA LEU A 21 -16.65 5.36 10.56
C LEU A 21 -17.93 5.87 11.24
N LYS A 22 -17.78 6.93 12.03
CA LYS A 22 -18.89 7.67 12.64
C LYS A 22 -19.03 9.04 12.00
N ASN A 23 -20.25 9.60 12.03
CA ASN A 23 -20.56 10.95 11.53
C ASN A 23 -20.12 11.16 10.07
N ILE A 24 -20.46 10.19 9.21
CA ILE A 24 -20.02 10.18 7.82
C ILE A 24 -20.71 11.30 7.02
N SER A 25 -19.92 12.06 6.31
CA SER A 25 -20.35 12.91 5.21
C SER A 25 -19.58 12.57 3.94
N THR A 26 -20.15 12.90 2.78
CA THR A 26 -19.54 12.56 1.49
C THR A 26 -19.33 13.82 0.68
N ALA A 27 -18.14 13.97 0.13
CA ALA A 27 -17.81 14.99 -0.87
C ALA A 27 -17.38 14.33 -2.18
N LYS A 28 -17.42 15.07 -3.28
CA LYS A 28 -16.88 14.63 -4.57
C LYS A 28 -15.63 15.42 -4.91
N ILE A 29 -14.55 14.69 -5.21
CA ILE A 29 -13.31 15.28 -5.70
C ILE A 29 -12.86 14.51 -6.93
N ALA A 30 -12.65 15.21 -8.03
CA ALA A 30 -12.19 14.62 -9.29
C ALA A 30 -13.02 13.39 -9.73
N GLY A 31 -14.35 13.48 -9.56
CA GLY A 31 -15.28 12.41 -9.91
C GLY A 31 -15.37 11.24 -8.92
N LYS A 32 -14.59 11.24 -7.84
CA LYS A 32 -14.58 10.18 -6.82
C LYS A 32 -15.26 10.63 -5.53
N ASN A 33 -15.90 9.72 -4.83
CA ASN A 33 -16.44 9.98 -3.50
C ASN A 33 -15.32 9.98 -2.47
N VAL A 34 -15.27 11.01 -1.65
CA VAL A 34 -14.44 11.10 -0.44
C VAL A 34 -15.37 11.02 0.75
N TYR A 35 -15.17 10.04 1.58
CA TYR A 35 -15.89 9.86 2.82
C TYR A 35 -15.13 10.53 3.95
N ILE A 36 -15.80 11.42 4.65
CA ILE A 36 -15.25 12.21 5.76
C ILE A 36 -15.97 11.74 7.01
N GLY A 37 -15.23 11.26 8.01
CA GLY A 37 -15.83 10.73 9.23
C GLY A 37 -14.83 10.68 10.37
N ALA A 38 -15.21 10.03 11.47
CA ALA A 38 -14.36 9.84 12.62
C ALA A 38 -14.19 8.35 12.94
N LEU A 39 -12.96 7.93 13.24
CA LEU A 39 -12.61 6.59 13.71
C LEU A 39 -11.79 6.70 14.99
N SER A 40 -12.31 6.16 16.09
CA SER A 40 -11.62 6.18 17.41
C SER A 40 -11.07 7.56 17.80
N GLY A 41 -11.82 8.64 17.54
CA GLY A 41 -11.43 10.02 17.85
C GLY A 41 -10.47 10.68 16.86
N HIS A 42 -10.17 10.03 15.74
CA HIS A 42 -9.39 10.59 14.64
C HIS A 42 -10.29 11.03 13.48
N ASP A 43 -10.03 12.24 12.95
CA ASP A 43 -10.65 12.69 11.70
C ASP A 43 -10.09 11.94 10.52
N ILE A 44 -10.93 11.24 9.78
CA ILE A 44 -10.56 10.37 8.68
C ILE A 44 -11.10 10.92 7.35
N LEU A 45 -10.26 10.83 6.32
CA LEU A 45 -10.66 10.90 4.92
C LEU A 45 -10.46 9.52 4.30
N MET A 46 -11.50 8.95 3.74
CA MET A 46 -11.40 7.66 3.06
C MET A 46 -11.79 7.79 1.60
N LEU A 47 -11.01 7.18 0.71
CA LEU A 47 -11.23 7.22 -0.73
C LEU A 47 -10.74 5.94 -1.40
N ASN A 48 -11.54 5.40 -2.33
CA ASN A 48 -11.12 4.32 -3.22
C ASN A 48 -10.53 4.89 -4.50
N THR A 49 -9.23 4.63 -4.73
CA THR A 49 -8.47 5.27 -5.80
C THR A 49 -8.80 4.72 -7.19
N GLY A 50 -9.24 3.46 -7.29
CA GLY A 50 -9.17 2.66 -8.50
C GLY A 50 -7.77 2.06 -8.67
N ILE A 51 -7.67 1.03 -9.53
CA ILE A 51 -6.45 0.26 -9.75
C ILE A 51 -5.43 1.06 -10.56
N GLY A 52 -4.16 0.91 -10.19
CA GLY A 52 -3.00 1.35 -10.97
C GLY A 52 -2.46 2.72 -10.60
N LYS A 53 -1.21 2.96 -11.01
CA LYS A 53 -0.37 4.12 -10.62
C LYS A 53 -1.04 5.47 -10.90
N VAL A 54 -1.67 5.64 -12.07
CA VAL A 54 -2.30 6.91 -12.46
C VAL A 54 -3.48 7.24 -11.56
N ASN A 55 -4.38 6.27 -11.36
CA ASN A 55 -5.53 6.44 -10.48
C ASN A 55 -5.11 6.75 -9.03
N ALA A 56 -4.10 6.05 -8.55
CA ALA A 56 -3.56 6.21 -7.21
C ALA A 56 -2.91 7.59 -7.01
N ALA A 57 -2.02 8.01 -7.92
CA ALA A 57 -1.36 9.31 -7.86
C ALA A 57 -2.37 10.46 -7.96
N HIS A 58 -3.28 10.39 -8.93
CA HIS A 58 -4.33 11.38 -9.11
C HIS A 58 -5.19 11.54 -7.85
N SER A 59 -5.68 10.43 -7.29
CA SER A 59 -6.53 10.44 -6.10
C SER A 59 -5.81 11.00 -4.88
N ALA A 60 -4.57 10.58 -4.64
CA ALA A 60 -3.76 11.06 -3.52
C ALA A 60 -3.48 12.57 -3.64
N THR A 61 -3.13 13.04 -4.85
CA THR A 61 -2.89 14.47 -5.12
C THR A 61 -4.14 15.28 -4.86
N CYS A 62 -5.27 14.91 -5.49
CA CYS A 62 -6.52 15.63 -5.29
C CYS A 62 -6.95 15.69 -3.83
N LEU A 63 -6.76 14.61 -3.07
CA LEU A 63 -7.12 14.58 -1.66
C LEU A 63 -6.25 15.55 -0.83
N ILE A 64 -4.93 15.53 -1.06
CA ILE A 64 -3.96 16.36 -0.34
C ILE A 64 -4.14 17.84 -0.65
N GLU A 65 -4.44 18.19 -1.90
CA GLU A 65 -4.67 19.58 -2.32
C GLU A 65 -5.98 20.17 -1.76
N ASN A 66 -6.99 19.33 -1.53
CA ASN A 66 -8.30 19.81 -1.07
C ASN A 66 -8.49 19.73 0.46
N TYR A 67 -7.64 18.96 1.17
CA TYR A 67 -7.78 18.77 2.62
C TYR A 67 -6.42 18.82 3.34
N PRO A 68 -6.40 19.30 4.59
CA PRO A 68 -5.19 19.32 5.41
C PRO A 68 -4.82 17.92 5.93
N VAL A 69 -4.23 17.09 5.08
CA VAL A 69 -3.81 15.72 5.39
C VAL A 69 -2.53 15.74 6.22
N LYS A 70 -2.55 15.10 7.41
CA LYS A 70 -1.39 14.95 8.31
C LYS A 70 -0.61 13.66 8.13
N GLY A 71 -1.18 12.69 7.43
CA GLY A 71 -0.61 11.37 7.17
C GLY A 71 -1.52 10.55 6.29
N LEU A 72 -0.99 9.52 5.66
CA LEU A 72 -1.71 8.68 4.72
C LEU A 72 -1.43 7.20 5.02
N ILE A 73 -2.48 6.39 5.08
CA ILE A 73 -2.43 4.93 5.08
C ILE A 73 -2.93 4.45 3.72
N ASN A 74 -2.07 3.77 2.95
CA ASN A 74 -2.47 3.01 1.78
C ASN A 74 -2.64 1.55 2.17
N MET A 75 -3.79 0.98 1.88
CA MET A 75 -4.12 -0.38 2.29
C MET A 75 -4.82 -1.15 1.17
N GLY A 76 -4.83 -2.47 1.28
CA GLY A 76 -5.50 -3.35 0.33
C GLY A 76 -4.85 -4.72 0.24
N VAL A 77 -5.10 -5.42 -0.87
CA VAL A 77 -4.51 -6.73 -1.12
C VAL A 77 -3.24 -6.63 -1.96
N GLY A 78 -2.39 -7.67 -1.88
CA GLY A 78 -1.15 -7.75 -2.66
C GLY A 78 -0.69 -9.18 -2.87
N GLY A 79 0.24 -9.37 -3.82
CA GLY A 79 0.87 -10.65 -4.11
C GLY A 79 2.18 -10.80 -3.33
N ALA A 80 2.33 -11.88 -2.55
CA ALA A 80 3.61 -12.18 -1.92
C ALA A 80 4.60 -12.72 -2.95
N TYR A 81 5.85 -12.24 -2.92
CA TYR A 81 6.88 -12.86 -3.73
C TYR A 81 7.25 -14.25 -3.20
N PRO A 82 7.57 -15.22 -4.08
CA PRO A 82 8.13 -16.50 -3.66
C PRO A 82 9.32 -16.29 -2.72
N GLU A 83 9.49 -17.19 -1.77
CA GLU A 83 10.58 -17.13 -0.76
C GLU A 83 10.57 -15.86 0.12
N SER A 84 9.50 -15.07 0.09
CA SER A 84 9.32 -13.97 1.03
C SER A 84 9.05 -14.47 2.46
N GLY A 85 8.59 -15.72 2.58
CA GLY A 85 8.12 -16.34 3.83
C GLY A 85 6.68 -15.95 4.19
N LEU A 86 5.98 -15.23 3.31
CA LEU A 86 4.57 -14.88 3.46
C LEU A 86 3.69 -15.89 2.72
N LYS A 87 2.52 -16.17 3.26
CA LYS A 87 1.45 -17.01 2.70
C LYS A 87 0.15 -16.21 2.56
N ILE A 88 -0.82 -16.78 1.87
CA ILE A 88 -2.15 -16.20 1.72
C ILE A 88 -2.79 -16.01 3.11
N GLY A 89 -3.35 -14.83 3.33
CA GLY A 89 -3.88 -14.39 4.62
C GLY A 89 -2.88 -13.65 5.51
N ASP A 90 -1.57 -13.78 5.27
CA ASP A 90 -0.56 -13.00 6.02
C ASP A 90 -0.64 -11.50 5.69
N ILE A 91 -0.02 -10.70 6.55
CA ILE A 91 0.06 -9.24 6.38
C ILE A 91 1.50 -8.82 6.04
N ALA A 92 1.62 -8.02 5.01
CA ALA A 92 2.85 -7.31 4.70
C ALA A 92 2.75 -5.83 5.07
N ILE A 93 3.83 -5.24 5.61
CA ILE A 93 3.94 -3.81 5.88
C ILE A 93 5.17 -3.26 5.14
N ALA A 94 4.97 -2.27 4.32
CA ALA A 94 6.05 -1.72 3.51
C ALA A 94 7.07 -0.95 4.35
N SER A 95 8.34 -1.26 4.17
CA SER A 95 9.45 -0.45 4.67
C SER A 95 9.85 0.65 3.67
N LYS A 96 9.63 0.37 2.39
CA LYS A 96 9.78 1.28 1.25
C LYS A 96 8.93 0.77 0.08
N GLU A 97 8.54 1.67 -0.79
CA GLU A 97 7.95 1.40 -2.08
C GLU A 97 8.95 1.58 -3.20
N ILE A 98 8.87 0.71 -4.21
CA ILE A 98 9.79 0.68 -5.35
C ILE A 98 9.02 0.58 -6.64
N TYR A 99 9.27 1.47 -7.59
CA TYR A 99 8.84 1.26 -8.98
C TYR A 99 9.64 0.12 -9.61
N GLY A 100 8.99 -1.02 -9.84
CA GLY A 100 9.62 -2.24 -10.34
C GLY A 100 9.78 -2.33 -11.85
N ASP A 101 9.05 -1.50 -12.58
CA ASP A 101 8.98 -1.51 -14.04
C ASP A 101 9.34 -0.18 -14.70
N GLU A 102 9.66 0.84 -13.91
CA GLU A 102 10.21 2.10 -14.41
C GLU A 102 11.73 2.07 -14.43
N GLY A 103 12.33 2.44 -15.55
CA GLY A 103 13.79 2.38 -15.70
C GLY A 103 14.23 2.40 -17.15
N VAL A 104 15.41 1.89 -17.39
CA VAL A 104 16.02 1.79 -18.72
C VAL A 104 16.27 0.32 -19.06
N ILE A 105 15.85 -0.10 -20.24
CA ILE A 105 16.19 -1.42 -20.77
C ILE A 105 17.48 -1.28 -21.59
N THR A 106 18.52 -1.97 -21.18
CA THR A 106 19.82 -2.01 -21.84
C THR A 106 20.13 -3.42 -22.36
N SER A 107 21.23 -3.58 -23.09
CA SER A 107 21.72 -4.90 -23.49
C SER A 107 22.08 -5.80 -22.28
N LYS A 108 22.32 -5.21 -21.12
CA LYS A 108 22.58 -5.91 -19.84
C LYS A 108 21.32 -6.17 -19.02
N GLY A 109 20.14 -5.77 -19.52
CA GLY A 109 18.86 -5.89 -18.84
C GLY A 109 18.34 -4.57 -18.31
N TRP A 110 17.43 -4.66 -17.31
CA TRP A 110 16.81 -3.49 -16.70
C TRP A 110 17.77 -2.78 -15.73
N GLU A 111 17.82 -1.47 -15.85
CA GLU A 111 18.53 -0.56 -14.94
C GLU A 111 17.58 0.49 -14.36
N SER A 112 17.81 0.93 -13.13
CA SER A 112 16.94 1.92 -12.47
C SER A 112 17.02 3.31 -13.11
N LEU A 113 16.08 4.19 -12.78
CA LEU A 113 16.08 5.60 -13.20
C LEU A 113 17.34 6.37 -12.80
N LYS A 114 18.14 5.88 -11.85
CA LYS A 114 19.47 6.42 -11.56
C LYS A 114 20.37 6.42 -12.79
N LYS A 115 20.15 5.53 -13.72
CA LYS A 115 20.88 5.48 -14.99
C LYS A 115 20.64 6.71 -15.86
N ILE A 116 19.44 7.25 -15.82
CA ILE A 116 19.07 8.51 -16.51
C ILE A 116 19.69 9.71 -15.76
N GLY A 117 19.86 9.60 -14.43
CA GLY A 117 20.41 10.66 -13.61
C GLY A 117 19.41 11.76 -13.21
N ILE A 118 18.15 11.66 -13.68
CA ILE A 118 17.08 12.62 -13.39
C ILE A 118 16.19 12.04 -12.29
N PRO A 119 16.16 12.65 -11.09
CA PRO A 119 15.31 12.16 -10.01
C PRO A 119 13.83 12.48 -10.26
N LEU A 120 12.93 11.56 -9.83
CA LEU A 120 11.48 11.78 -9.86
C LEU A 120 11.05 12.88 -8.87
N VAL A 121 11.71 12.97 -7.72
CA VAL A 121 11.46 13.99 -6.71
C VAL A 121 12.78 14.46 -6.12
N SER A 122 12.91 15.78 -5.87
CA SER A 122 14.08 16.39 -5.23
C SER A 122 13.65 17.35 -4.13
N HIS A 123 14.28 17.22 -2.94
CA HIS A 123 14.15 18.15 -1.84
C HIS A 123 15.56 18.52 -1.34
N GLY A 124 16.07 19.64 -1.84
CA GLY A 124 17.46 20.04 -1.59
C GLY A 124 18.45 18.97 -2.06
N LYS A 125 19.24 18.42 -1.13
CA LYS A 125 20.21 17.36 -1.45
C LYS A 125 19.58 15.96 -1.56
N LYS A 126 18.34 15.76 -1.07
CA LYS A 126 17.68 14.47 -1.08
C LYS A 126 17.00 14.25 -2.45
N LYS A 127 17.40 13.20 -3.13
CA LYS A 127 16.92 12.81 -4.45
C LYS A 127 16.26 11.44 -4.39
N TYR A 128 15.10 11.32 -4.99
CA TYR A 128 14.35 10.05 -5.10
C TYR A 128 14.31 9.64 -6.56
N PHE A 129 14.59 8.39 -6.81
CA PHE A 129 14.50 7.78 -8.13
C PHE A 129 13.37 6.73 -8.13
N ASN A 130 13.72 5.44 -8.04
CA ASN A 130 12.71 4.38 -7.99
C ASN A 130 12.17 4.11 -6.59
N GLU A 131 12.87 4.52 -5.53
CA GLU A 131 12.63 4.09 -4.16
C GLU A 131 12.17 5.23 -3.27
N PHE A 132 11.10 4.98 -2.51
CA PHE A 132 10.52 5.90 -1.52
C PHE A 132 10.48 5.20 -0.17
N LEU A 133 11.29 5.66 0.78
CA LEU A 133 11.27 5.16 2.17
C LEU A 133 9.98 5.63 2.85
N LEU A 134 9.28 4.71 3.48
CA LEU A 134 8.09 5.02 4.24
C LEU A 134 8.42 5.46 5.67
N ASP A 135 7.45 6.08 6.34
CA ASP A 135 7.67 6.72 7.63
C ASP A 135 7.82 5.69 8.76
N LYS A 136 9.04 5.61 9.32
CA LYS A 136 9.35 4.69 10.41
C LYS A 136 8.59 4.97 11.71
N LYS A 137 8.19 6.24 11.94
CA LYS A 137 7.46 6.62 13.16
C LYS A 137 6.00 6.18 13.07
N LEU A 138 5.37 6.35 11.90
CA LEU A 138 4.03 5.80 11.64
C LEU A 138 4.06 4.28 11.72
N LEU A 139 5.06 3.64 11.12
CA LEU A 139 5.27 2.20 11.18
C LEU A 139 5.40 1.70 12.62
N LYS A 140 6.23 2.35 13.43
CA LYS A 140 6.43 2.00 14.84
C LYS A 140 5.14 2.20 15.63
N LYS A 141 4.49 3.35 15.48
CA LYS A 141 3.24 3.69 16.18
C LYS A 141 2.11 2.71 15.86
N GLY A 142 2.03 2.26 14.60
CA GLY A 142 1.11 1.20 14.19
C GLY A 142 1.46 -0.13 14.86
N LYS A 143 2.72 -0.57 14.75
CA LYS A 143 3.19 -1.83 15.33
C LYS A 143 3.04 -1.90 16.86
N ASP A 144 3.31 -0.80 17.57
CA ASP A 144 3.21 -0.75 19.03
C ASP A 144 1.75 -0.89 19.53
N ARG A 145 0.76 -0.68 18.67
CA ARG A 145 -0.67 -0.86 18.97
C ARG A 145 -1.21 -2.23 18.58
N ILE A 146 -0.50 -2.95 17.72
CA ILE A 146 -0.88 -4.29 17.31
C ILE A 146 -0.41 -5.27 18.40
N PRO A 147 -1.30 -6.02 19.05
CA PRO A 147 -0.91 -7.02 20.02
C PRO A 147 -0.01 -8.08 19.37
N PRO A 148 0.89 -8.75 20.13
CA PRO A 148 1.81 -9.76 19.59
C PRO A 148 1.10 -10.89 18.85
N ASN A 149 -0.12 -11.23 19.26
CA ASN A 149 -1.03 -12.16 18.60
C ASN A 149 -2.41 -11.48 18.58
N PRO A 150 -2.73 -10.69 17.55
CA PRO A 150 -4.02 -10.01 17.51
C PRO A 150 -5.15 -11.04 17.50
N PRO A 151 -6.13 -10.94 18.43
CA PRO A 151 -7.27 -11.83 18.44
C PRO A 151 -8.09 -11.55 17.19
N LEU A 152 -8.20 -12.53 16.30
CA LEU A 152 -9.12 -12.47 15.17
C LEU A 152 -10.57 -12.56 15.67
N LYS A 153 -11.49 -11.87 14.99
CA LYS A 153 -12.93 -12.04 15.23
C LYS A 153 -13.28 -13.54 15.22
N LYS A 154 -14.18 -13.98 16.11
CA LYS A 154 -14.66 -15.37 16.16
C LYS A 154 -15.11 -15.82 14.77
N GLY A 155 -14.36 -16.78 14.19
CA GLY A 155 -14.58 -17.27 12.82
C GLY A 155 -13.46 -16.88 11.83
N GLY A 156 -12.51 -16.02 12.20
CA GLY A 156 -11.33 -15.70 11.40
C GLY A 156 -10.40 -16.89 11.22
N TRP A 157 -9.87 -17.04 10.02
CA TRP A 157 -9.07 -18.17 9.60
C TRP A 157 -7.63 -18.04 10.14
N GLY A 158 -7.30 -18.73 11.23
CA GLY A 158 -5.94 -19.07 11.64
C GLY A 158 -4.97 -17.91 11.93
N ASP A 159 -3.84 -18.25 12.53
CA ASP A 159 -2.72 -17.35 12.78
C ASP A 159 -2.16 -16.78 11.47
N PHE A 160 -2.22 -15.47 11.28
CA PHE A 160 -1.45 -14.79 10.24
C PHE A 160 -0.18 -14.18 10.83
N GLN A 161 0.89 -14.17 10.04
CA GLN A 161 2.10 -13.46 10.42
C GLN A 161 2.12 -12.04 9.83
N ILE A 162 2.78 -11.12 10.55
CA ILE A 162 3.05 -9.77 10.06
C ILE A 162 4.52 -9.66 9.69
N LYS A 163 4.81 -9.31 8.43
CA LYS A 163 6.17 -9.14 7.96
C LYS A 163 6.39 -7.77 7.33
N SER A 164 7.48 -7.10 7.72
CA SER A 164 7.88 -5.85 7.09
C SER A 164 9.00 -6.08 6.08
N GLY A 165 8.92 -5.38 4.94
CA GLY A 165 9.94 -5.43 3.91
C GLY A 165 9.69 -4.47 2.75
N PRO A 166 10.58 -4.43 1.75
CA PRO A 166 10.36 -3.65 0.54
C PRO A 166 9.16 -4.16 -0.24
N PHE A 167 8.35 -3.25 -0.80
CA PHE A 167 7.29 -3.55 -1.75
C PHE A 167 7.68 -3.10 -3.14
N VAL A 168 7.13 -3.75 -4.15
CA VAL A 168 7.32 -3.40 -5.56
C VAL A 168 5.99 -3.08 -6.19
N THR A 169 5.90 -1.88 -6.76
CA THR A 169 4.75 -1.45 -7.55
C THR A 169 5.02 -1.69 -9.03
N VAL A 170 4.10 -2.35 -9.71
CA VAL A 170 4.17 -2.67 -11.14
C VAL A 170 2.90 -2.23 -11.87
N SER A 171 3.03 -1.87 -13.15
CA SER A 171 1.89 -1.65 -14.05
C SER A 171 1.40 -2.95 -14.68
N SER A 172 2.31 -3.91 -14.89
CA SER A 172 1.99 -5.24 -15.37
C SER A 172 2.23 -6.26 -14.26
N THR A 173 1.16 -6.81 -13.70
CA THR A 173 1.24 -7.82 -12.64
C THR A 173 2.06 -9.01 -13.07
N THR A 174 2.84 -9.53 -12.13
CA THR A 174 3.72 -10.68 -12.38
C THR A 174 2.92 -11.96 -12.68
N GLY A 175 3.05 -12.46 -13.90
CA GLY A 175 2.29 -13.60 -14.40
C GLY A 175 3.07 -14.91 -14.46
N THR A 176 4.36 -14.91 -14.09
CA THR A 176 5.22 -16.11 -14.15
C THR A 176 6.14 -16.20 -12.94
N GLN A 177 6.46 -17.43 -12.51
CA GLN A 177 7.40 -17.67 -11.41
C GLN A 177 8.80 -17.11 -11.72
N LYS A 178 9.25 -17.19 -12.97
CA LYS A 178 10.53 -16.61 -13.42
C LYS A 178 10.59 -15.11 -13.15
N ARG A 179 9.54 -14.37 -13.54
CA ARG A 179 9.46 -12.91 -13.32
C ARG A 179 9.36 -12.58 -11.83
N ALA A 180 8.60 -13.36 -11.06
CA ALA A 180 8.49 -13.20 -9.61
C ALA A 180 9.87 -13.35 -8.92
N ALA A 181 10.60 -14.41 -9.26
CA ALA A 181 11.94 -14.64 -8.71
C ALA A 181 12.93 -13.52 -9.13
N GLU A 182 12.85 -13.02 -10.36
CA GLU A 182 13.67 -11.90 -10.83
C GLU A 182 13.43 -10.62 -10.00
N LEU A 183 12.18 -10.21 -9.83
CA LEU A 183 11.82 -9.03 -9.05
C LEU A 183 12.17 -9.19 -7.57
N ARG A 184 11.89 -10.37 -7.00
CA ARG A 184 12.27 -10.72 -5.63
C ARG A 184 13.78 -10.58 -5.42
N LYS A 185 14.59 -11.17 -6.32
CA LYS A 185 16.06 -11.11 -6.24
C LYS A 185 16.59 -9.69 -6.38
N ARG A 186 16.00 -8.92 -7.33
CA ARG A 186 16.45 -7.56 -7.65
C ARG A 186 16.18 -6.58 -6.52
N PHE A 187 15.01 -6.66 -5.90
CA PHE A 187 14.54 -5.64 -4.95
C PHE A 187 14.49 -6.15 -3.50
N HIS A 188 14.75 -7.43 -3.27
CA HIS A 188 14.54 -8.09 -1.97
C HIS A 188 13.13 -7.87 -1.43
N ALA A 189 12.17 -7.73 -2.34
CA ALA A 189 10.80 -7.35 -2.04
C ALA A 189 10.01 -8.50 -1.42
N VAL A 190 9.06 -8.17 -0.55
CA VAL A 190 8.19 -9.14 0.09
C VAL A 190 6.81 -9.19 -0.56
N CYS A 191 6.35 -8.07 -1.13
CA CYS A 191 5.02 -7.92 -1.70
C CYS A 191 5.04 -7.14 -3.01
N GLU A 192 4.12 -7.47 -3.92
CA GLU A 192 3.81 -6.77 -5.16
C GLU A 192 2.44 -6.11 -5.07
N ASN A 193 2.34 -4.89 -5.58
CA ASN A 193 1.11 -4.13 -5.72
C ASN A 193 1.10 -3.29 -7.02
N MET A 194 0.05 -2.51 -7.26
CA MET A 194 -0.08 -1.69 -8.46
C MET A 194 -0.17 -0.18 -8.19
N GLU A 195 -0.13 0.29 -6.95
CA GLU A 195 -0.41 1.68 -6.55
C GLU A 195 0.66 2.31 -5.67
N GLY A 196 1.26 1.53 -4.78
CA GLY A 196 1.99 2.02 -3.61
C GLY A 196 3.09 3.02 -3.91
N ALA A 197 3.96 2.74 -4.89
CA ALA A 197 5.04 3.67 -5.24
C ALA A 197 4.51 5.00 -5.79
N ALA A 198 3.36 5.00 -6.48
CA ALA A 198 2.76 6.22 -7.00
C ALA A 198 2.24 7.10 -5.86
N ILE A 199 1.57 6.51 -4.88
CA ILE A 199 1.13 7.23 -3.66
C ILE A 199 2.35 7.69 -2.85
N ALA A 200 3.38 6.84 -2.70
CA ALA A 200 4.59 7.18 -1.98
C ALA A 200 5.35 8.35 -2.64
N GLN A 201 5.37 8.42 -3.97
CA GLN A 201 5.93 9.55 -4.71
C GLN A 201 5.14 10.84 -4.43
N VAL A 202 3.81 10.80 -4.48
CA VAL A 202 2.95 11.95 -4.14
C VAL A 202 3.21 12.37 -2.70
N CYS A 203 3.22 11.44 -1.76
CA CYS A 203 3.54 11.73 -0.36
C CYS A 203 4.93 12.35 -0.18
N ALA A 204 5.92 11.91 -0.98
CA ALA A 204 7.24 12.52 -0.98
C ALA A 204 7.22 13.95 -1.51
N ILE A 205 6.48 14.25 -2.60
CA ILE A 205 6.31 15.59 -3.16
C ILE A 205 5.76 16.55 -2.08
N TYR A 206 4.70 16.14 -1.39
CA TYR A 206 4.02 16.95 -0.37
C TYR A 206 4.60 16.84 1.04
N LYS A 207 5.63 16.00 1.25
CA LYS A 207 6.27 15.72 2.55
C LYS A 207 5.27 15.19 3.59
N ILE A 208 4.32 14.39 3.15
CA ILE A 208 3.32 13.74 4.00
C ILE A 208 3.84 12.35 4.40
N PRO A 209 3.81 12.00 5.69
CA PRO A 209 4.18 10.67 6.14
C PRO A 209 3.18 9.63 5.62
N MET A 210 3.68 8.48 5.17
CA MET A 210 2.90 7.39 4.61
C MET A 210 3.22 6.07 5.29
N LEU A 211 2.16 5.27 5.47
CA LEU A 211 2.22 3.85 5.83
C LEU A 211 1.53 3.05 4.73
N GLU A 212 2.04 1.85 4.43
CA GLU A 212 1.37 0.93 3.52
C GLU A 212 1.30 -0.46 4.09
N ILE A 213 0.09 -1.07 3.98
CA ILE A 213 -0.26 -2.37 4.52
C ILE A 213 -0.98 -3.18 3.45
N ARG A 214 -0.56 -4.42 3.24
CA ARG A 214 -1.21 -5.33 2.31
C ARG A 214 -1.52 -6.67 2.96
N GLY A 215 -2.77 -7.13 2.83
CA GLY A 215 -3.11 -8.53 3.04
C GLY A 215 -2.68 -9.36 1.83
N ILE A 216 -2.10 -10.52 2.06
CA ILE A 216 -1.60 -11.36 0.98
C ILE A 216 -2.73 -12.20 0.40
N SER A 217 -3.12 -11.88 -0.84
CA SER A 217 -4.19 -12.58 -1.56
C SER A 217 -3.70 -13.76 -2.39
N ASN A 218 -2.44 -13.72 -2.84
CA ASN A 218 -1.85 -14.71 -3.73
C ASN A 218 -0.33 -14.67 -3.68
N ILE A 219 0.29 -15.68 -4.26
CA ILE A 219 1.73 -15.66 -4.54
C ILE A 219 1.97 -15.03 -5.92
N ALA A 220 2.87 -14.07 -6.02
CA ALA A 220 3.23 -13.43 -7.28
C ALA A 220 3.77 -14.47 -8.28
N GLY A 221 3.27 -14.42 -9.51
CA GLY A 221 3.55 -15.44 -10.54
C GLY A 221 2.51 -16.56 -10.62
N GLU A 222 1.61 -16.71 -9.63
CA GLU A 222 0.47 -17.64 -9.72
C GLU A 222 -0.73 -16.91 -10.37
N ARG A 223 -1.25 -17.48 -11.45
CA ARG A 223 -2.40 -16.90 -12.18
C ARG A 223 -3.69 -17.74 -12.08
N ASP A 224 -3.62 -18.91 -11.46
CA ASP A 224 -4.81 -19.68 -11.14
C ASP A 224 -5.59 -19.01 -10.01
N LYS A 225 -6.66 -18.32 -10.35
CA LYS A 225 -7.49 -17.57 -9.39
C LYS A 225 -8.12 -18.45 -8.30
N ARG A 226 -8.24 -19.77 -8.51
CA ARG A 226 -8.73 -20.71 -7.48
C ARG A 226 -7.79 -20.83 -6.28
N LYS A 227 -6.53 -20.44 -6.47
CA LYS A 227 -5.50 -20.38 -5.41
C LYS A 227 -5.39 -19.02 -4.75
N TRP A 228 -6.23 -18.07 -5.11
CA TRP A 228 -6.27 -16.73 -4.53
C TRP A 228 -7.32 -16.67 -3.43
N ASN A 229 -7.10 -15.84 -2.44
CA ASN A 229 -8.10 -15.52 -1.42
C ASN A 229 -8.11 -14.02 -1.15
N LEU A 230 -8.89 -13.29 -1.96
CA LEU A 230 -9.01 -11.83 -1.86
C LEU A 230 -9.76 -11.42 -0.59
N ASP A 231 -10.80 -12.16 -0.22
CA ASP A 231 -11.65 -11.85 0.92
C ASP A 231 -10.84 -11.96 2.22
N LEU A 232 -10.20 -13.11 2.46
CA LEU A 232 -9.35 -13.30 3.64
C LEU A 232 -8.23 -12.24 3.74
N ALA A 233 -7.57 -11.94 2.62
CA ALA A 233 -6.51 -10.96 2.60
C ALA A 233 -7.02 -9.55 2.93
N SER A 234 -8.17 -9.18 2.36
CA SER A 234 -8.82 -7.90 2.61
C SER A 234 -9.28 -7.77 4.06
N GLU A 235 -9.98 -8.78 4.58
CA GLU A 235 -10.47 -8.81 5.95
C GLU A 235 -9.32 -8.65 6.96
N ASN A 236 -8.27 -9.48 6.83
CA ASN A 236 -7.12 -9.39 7.72
C ASN A 236 -6.42 -8.03 7.66
N CYS A 237 -6.31 -7.44 6.46
CA CYS A 237 -5.73 -6.11 6.27
C CYS A 237 -6.57 -5.03 6.96
N GLN A 238 -7.88 -5.05 6.78
CA GLN A 238 -8.81 -4.10 7.38
C GLN A 238 -8.82 -4.22 8.89
N GLU A 239 -8.88 -5.45 9.42
CA GLU A 239 -8.84 -5.69 10.86
C GLU A 239 -7.56 -5.14 11.48
N LEU A 240 -6.39 -5.38 10.87
CA LEU A 240 -5.14 -4.83 11.34
C LEU A 240 -5.17 -3.29 11.36
N VAL A 241 -5.67 -2.66 10.30
CA VAL A 241 -5.79 -1.19 10.25
C VAL A 241 -6.73 -0.67 11.33
N LEU A 242 -7.86 -1.32 11.58
CA LEU A 242 -8.79 -0.94 12.66
C LEU A 242 -8.15 -1.04 14.04
N GLN A 243 -7.33 -2.05 14.30
CA GLN A 243 -6.60 -2.21 15.57
C GLN A 243 -5.54 -1.11 15.81
N MET A 244 -5.12 -0.38 14.77
CA MET A 244 -4.17 0.73 14.91
C MET A 244 -4.82 2.00 15.47
N PHE A 245 -6.14 2.08 15.57
CA PHE A 245 -6.91 3.18 16.11
C PHE A 245 -7.43 2.90 17.51
#